data_7d131f91ba82f59f98b997ee8cd754d7
#
_entry.id   7d131f91ba82f59f98b997ee8cd754d7
#
_cell.length_a   1.000
_cell.length_b   1.000
_cell.length_c   1.000
_cell.angle_alpha   90.00
_cell.angle_beta   90.00
_cell.angle_gamma   90.00
#
_symmetry.space_group_name_H-M   'P 1'
#
loop_
_entity.id
_entity.type
_entity.pdbx_description
1 polymer ?
#
loop_
_entity_poly.entity_id
_entity_poly.type
_entity_poly.pdbx_seq_one_letter_code
_entity_poly.pdbx_strand_id
1 'polypeptide(L)'
;MKILHIFSSKVFAGLERHVEELAFEQSKENSVLVIGPVKFEGQFRVNYKAINLNQWRWSPFLNCELRKAIVQYAPDVVHTHGYKSTALIANKQNDFIHITTIHGTKKKIEAFENADYVFGASKKSIENVKSMKKSVLENWVDESRLEKFKKGVSDRYVFIGRLEPVKNPMRLVKAWKNIPHQLEIYGQGMLENEIKNFIKDNKLSDKIKMMGSEPDLNKVLKNAKAILIPSDREGSPKILFEALYCKIPVFSTSVGVMPDLLSSDCLCAPDNESFQHMLENKLKDVDLIHQNNVDLYELVKSKFTLKQQCAEVIRVYQALLSKAS
;
A
#
# COMPACT_ATOMS: atom_id res chain seq x y z
N MET A 1 -9.72 -6.02 -23.49
CA MET A 1 -10.70 -5.19 -22.74
C MET A 1 -10.23 -3.74 -22.71
N LYS A 2 -11.15 -2.79 -22.59
CA LYS A 2 -10.88 -1.39 -22.27
C LYS A 2 -11.09 -1.16 -20.79
N ILE A 3 -10.03 -0.88 -20.06
CA ILE A 3 -10.04 -0.72 -18.60
C ILE A 3 -9.77 0.74 -18.27
N LEU A 4 -10.61 1.32 -17.43
CA LEU A 4 -10.46 2.67 -16.92
C LEU A 4 -10.21 2.65 -15.41
N HIS A 5 -9.05 3.11 -14.96
CA HIS A 5 -8.80 3.36 -13.55
C HIS A 5 -9.12 4.80 -13.17
N ILE A 6 -9.74 5.00 -12.00
CA ILE A 6 -10.04 6.33 -11.47
C ILE A 6 -9.61 6.40 -10.00
N PHE A 7 -8.78 7.39 -9.66
CA PHE A 7 -8.36 7.62 -8.28
C PHE A 7 -8.27 9.11 -7.93
N SER A 8 -8.42 9.43 -6.65
CA SER A 8 -8.29 10.80 -6.13
C SER A 8 -7.39 10.79 -4.90
N SER A 9 -6.31 11.55 -4.93
CA SER A 9 -5.38 11.66 -3.82
C SER A 9 -4.62 13.00 -3.83
N LYS A 10 -3.89 13.26 -2.72
CA LYS A 10 -3.12 14.50 -2.55
C LYS A 10 -1.60 14.29 -2.61
N VAL A 11 -1.09 13.09 -2.45
CA VAL A 11 0.34 12.77 -2.40
C VAL A 11 0.57 11.46 -3.13
N PHE A 12 1.65 11.36 -3.91
CA PHE A 12 2.04 10.09 -4.53
C PHE A 12 2.62 9.17 -3.44
N ALA A 13 1.89 8.10 -3.13
CA ALA A 13 2.24 7.14 -2.08
C ALA A 13 1.78 5.72 -2.47
N GLY A 14 1.41 4.89 -1.51
CA GLY A 14 1.04 3.49 -1.74
C GLY A 14 -0.16 3.28 -2.65
N LEU A 15 -1.20 4.14 -2.56
CA LEU A 15 -2.39 4.03 -3.41
C LEU A 15 -2.05 4.33 -4.88
N GLU A 16 -1.35 5.43 -5.13
CA GLU A 16 -0.98 5.89 -6.48
C GLU A 16 -0.06 4.88 -7.15
N ARG A 17 0.89 4.34 -6.39
CA ARG A 17 1.78 3.29 -6.85
C ARG A 17 1.02 1.99 -7.14
N HIS A 18 0.06 1.62 -6.30
CA HIS A 18 -0.81 0.47 -6.55
C HIS A 18 -1.57 0.61 -7.88
N VAL A 19 -2.17 1.80 -8.14
CA VAL A 19 -2.89 2.07 -9.39
C VAL A 19 -1.94 2.06 -10.59
N GLU A 20 -0.78 2.69 -10.46
CA GLU A 20 0.22 2.78 -11.52
C GLU A 20 0.74 1.40 -11.93
N GLU A 21 1.17 0.59 -10.97
CA GLU A 21 1.70 -0.76 -11.21
C GLU A 21 0.63 -1.68 -11.80
N LEU A 22 -0.60 -1.68 -11.23
CA LEU A 22 -1.71 -2.50 -11.74
C LEU A 22 -2.08 -2.11 -13.16
N ALA A 23 -2.25 -0.81 -13.42
CA ALA A 23 -2.60 -0.29 -14.73
C ALA A 23 -1.50 -0.62 -15.78
N PHE A 24 -0.24 -0.49 -15.40
CA PHE A 24 0.89 -0.84 -16.26
C PHE A 24 0.92 -2.33 -16.60
N GLU A 25 0.76 -3.21 -15.62
CA GLU A 25 0.74 -4.65 -15.85
C GLU A 25 -0.44 -5.05 -16.75
N GLN A 26 -1.62 -4.49 -16.50
CA GLN A 26 -2.81 -4.71 -17.34
C GLN A 26 -2.65 -4.18 -18.76
N SER A 27 -1.89 -3.11 -18.96
CA SER A 27 -1.69 -2.49 -20.28
C SER A 27 -0.89 -3.37 -21.26
N LYS A 28 -0.22 -4.41 -20.78
CA LYS A 28 0.50 -5.37 -21.62
C LYS A 28 -0.43 -6.16 -22.55
N GLU A 29 -1.68 -6.37 -22.13
CA GLU A 29 -2.66 -7.19 -22.85
C GLU A 29 -4.00 -6.49 -23.08
N ASN A 30 -4.19 -5.28 -22.53
CA ASN A 30 -5.45 -4.55 -22.56
C ASN A 30 -5.23 -3.08 -22.93
N SER A 31 -6.29 -2.41 -23.41
CA SER A 31 -6.29 -0.95 -23.50
C SER A 31 -6.58 -0.37 -22.12
N VAL A 32 -5.67 0.42 -21.57
CA VAL A 32 -5.79 0.99 -20.22
C VAL A 32 -5.68 2.50 -20.26
N LEU A 33 -6.61 3.17 -19.57
CA LEU A 33 -6.58 4.60 -19.29
C LEU A 33 -6.66 4.82 -17.79
N VAL A 34 -5.85 5.74 -17.27
CA VAL A 34 -5.95 6.20 -15.88
C VAL A 34 -6.46 7.63 -15.84
N ILE A 35 -7.47 7.90 -15.03
CA ILE A 35 -7.93 9.26 -14.70
C ILE A 35 -7.55 9.57 -13.26
N GLY A 36 -6.83 10.67 -13.07
CA GLY A 36 -6.37 11.10 -11.75
C GLY A 36 -6.02 12.57 -11.66
N PRO A 37 -5.55 13.06 -10.50
CA PRO A 37 -5.21 14.46 -10.27
C PRO A 37 -4.12 14.97 -11.21
N VAL A 38 -4.25 16.23 -11.67
CA VAL A 38 -3.31 16.91 -12.61
C VAL A 38 -1.85 16.79 -12.22
N LYS A 39 -1.53 16.91 -10.94
CA LYS A 39 -0.16 16.86 -10.42
C LYS A 39 0.58 15.52 -10.58
N PHE A 40 -0.11 14.46 -10.99
CA PHE A 40 0.50 13.15 -11.24
C PHE A 40 0.63 12.83 -12.72
N GLU A 41 0.29 13.79 -13.59
CA GLU A 41 0.56 13.67 -15.02
C GLU A 41 2.07 13.44 -15.28
N GLY A 42 2.39 12.50 -16.15
CA GLY A 42 3.78 12.09 -16.42
C GLY A 42 4.40 11.10 -15.39
N GLN A 43 3.69 10.75 -14.31
CA GLN A 43 4.18 9.77 -13.33
C GLN A 43 3.66 8.35 -13.56
N PHE A 44 2.81 8.16 -14.56
CA PHE A 44 2.23 6.86 -14.93
C PHE A 44 2.80 6.37 -16.26
N ARG A 45 3.14 5.09 -16.32
CA ARG A 45 3.66 4.40 -17.54
C ARG A 45 2.56 4.01 -18.54
N VAL A 46 1.33 4.46 -18.34
CA VAL A 46 0.17 4.20 -19.20
C VAL A 46 -0.49 5.50 -19.62
N ASN A 47 -1.45 5.43 -20.55
CA ASN A 47 -2.24 6.59 -20.91
C ASN A 47 -2.91 7.22 -19.68
N TYR A 48 -2.67 8.49 -19.46
CA TYR A 48 -3.17 9.24 -18.31
C TYR A 48 -3.98 10.45 -18.76
N LYS A 49 -5.15 10.63 -18.16
CA LYS A 49 -5.96 11.84 -18.34
C LYS A 49 -6.06 12.59 -17.03
N ALA A 50 -5.45 13.75 -17.00
CA ALA A 50 -5.49 14.63 -15.84
C ALA A 50 -6.87 15.27 -15.69
N ILE A 51 -7.53 15.04 -14.55
CA ILE A 51 -8.78 15.71 -14.15
C ILE A 51 -8.64 16.12 -12.69
N ASN A 52 -9.06 17.33 -12.34
CA ASN A 52 -8.99 17.81 -10.96
C ASN A 52 -10.06 17.14 -10.08
N LEU A 53 -9.88 15.87 -9.77
CA LEU A 53 -10.77 15.08 -8.92
C LEU A 53 -10.77 15.52 -7.45
N ASN A 54 -9.91 16.48 -7.05
CA ASN A 54 -9.87 17.00 -5.68
C ASN A 54 -10.90 18.11 -5.41
N GLN A 55 -11.62 18.57 -6.44
CA GLN A 55 -12.75 19.48 -6.29
C GLN A 55 -13.90 18.86 -5.49
N TRP A 56 -14.87 19.68 -5.13
CA TRP A 56 -16.10 19.22 -4.51
C TRP A 56 -16.83 18.20 -5.39
N ARG A 57 -17.16 17.02 -4.85
CA ARG A 57 -17.69 15.87 -5.63
C ARG A 57 -19.02 16.16 -6.34
N TRP A 58 -19.78 17.15 -5.87
CA TRP A 58 -21.04 17.57 -6.48
C TRP A 58 -20.87 18.69 -7.53
N SER A 59 -19.62 19.08 -7.85
CA SER A 59 -19.35 20.05 -8.90
C SER A 59 -19.93 19.58 -10.24
N PRO A 60 -20.86 20.34 -10.89
CA PRO A 60 -21.40 19.99 -12.18
C PRO A 60 -20.31 19.88 -13.25
N PHE A 61 -19.32 20.77 -13.20
CA PHE A 61 -18.17 20.78 -14.12
C PHE A 61 -17.34 19.51 -14.03
N LEU A 62 -16.98 19.09 -12.81
CA LEU A 62 -16.25 17.85 -12.59
C LEU A 62 -17.03 16.64 -13.10
N ASN A 63 -18.32 16.57 -12.80
CA ASN A 63 -19.16 15.45 -13.23
C ASN A 63 -19.34 15.42 -14.75
N CYS A 64 -19.45 16.59 -15.40
CA CYS A 64 -19.53 16.70 -16.86
C CYS A 64 -18.22 16.27 -17.52
N GLU A 65 -17.08 16.76 -17.04
CA GLU A 65 -15.75 16.43 -17.56
C GLU A 65 -15.46 14.93 -17.43
N LEU A 66 -15.71 14.36 -16.24
CA LEU A 66 -15.52 12.94 -15.99
C LEU A 66 -16.43 12.08 -16.89
N ARG A 67 -17.71 12.46 -17.02
CA ARG A 67 -18.66 11.76 -17.90
C ARG A 67 -18.22 11.79 -19.36
N LYS A 68 -17.81 12.95 -19.87
CA LYS A 68 -17.28 13.08 -21.24
C LYS A 68 -16.08 12.15 -21.46
N ALA A 69 -15.16 12.10 -20.49
CA ALA A 69 -13.98 11.23 -20.57
C ALA A 69 -14.35 9.75 -20.61
N ILE A 70 -15.32 9.32 -19.77
CA ILE A 70 -15.80 7.94 -19.74
C ILE A 70 -16.48 7.57 -21.04
N VAL A 71 -17.42 8.40 -21.53
CA VAL A 71 -18.14 8.16 -22.80
C VAL A 71 -17.19 8.10 -23.99
N GLN A 72 -16.22 9.01 -24.06
CA GLN A 72 -15.22 9.05 -25.13
C GLN A 72 -14.33 7.80 -25.13
N TYR A 73 -13.94 7.30 -23.96
CA TYR A 73 -13.10 6.10 -23.85
C TYR A 73 -13.91 4.83 -24.07
N ALA A 74 -15.19 4.81 -23.69
CA ALA A 74 -16.11 3.67 -23.74
C ALA A 74 -15.49 2.41 -23.10
N PRO A 75 -15.25 2.41 -21.77
CA PRO A 75 -14.62 1.29 -21.07
C PRO A 75 -15.55 0.10 -20.92
N ASP A 76 -15.02 -1.13 -20.97
CA ASP A 76 -15.72 -2.34 -20.55
C ASP A 76 -15.78 -2.42 -19.01
N VAL A 77 -14.70 -1.96 -18.34
CA VAL A 77 -14.55 -1.96 -16.90
C VAL A 77 -14.07 -0.61 -16.40
N VAL A 78 -14.72 -0.08 -15.36
CA VAL A 78 -14.25 1.07 -14.57
C VAL A 78 -13.84 0.59 -13.18
N HIS A 79 -12.56 0.69 -12.85
CA HIS A 79 -12.02 0.34 -11.55
C HIS A 79 -11.68 1.61 -10.75
N THR A 80 -12.43 1.87 -9.71
CA THR A 80 -12.22 3.04 -8.84
C THR A 80 -11.40 2.69 -7.60
N HIS A 81 -10.55 3.62 -7.16
CA HIS A 81 -9.68 3.44 -6.00
C HIS A 81 -9.98 4.47 -4.91
N GLY A 82 -10.54 3.98 -3.78
CA GLY A 82 -10.90 4.79 -2.64
C GLY A 82 -12.27 5.45 -2.73
N TYR A 83 -12.77 5.95 -1.59
CA TYR A 83 -14.16 6.39 -1.41
C TYR A 83 -14.60 7.48 -2.39
N LYS A 84 -13.77 8.50 -2.60
CA LYS A 84 -14.18 9.67 -3.42
C LYS A 84 -14.37 9.32 -4.88
N SER A 85 -13.43 8.60 -5.47
CA SER A 85 -13.53 8.13 -6.86
C SER A 85 -14.71 7.18 -7.05
N THR A 86 -14.93 6.27 -6.10
CA THR A 86 -16.09 5.38 -6.13
C THR A 86 -17.40 6.14 -6.05
N ALA A 87 -17.52 7.12 -5.16
CA ALA A 87 -18.73 7.94 -5.01
C ALA A 87 -19.04 8.82 -6.24
N LEU A 88 -18.06 9.15 -7.08
CA LEU A 88 -18.27 9.87 -8.33
C LEU A 88 -18.91 8.99 -9.41
N ILE A 89 -18.75 7.68 -9.34
CA ILE A 89 -19.28 6.69 -10.28
C ILE A 89 -20.53 6.00 -9.73
N ALA A 90 -20.64 5.82 -8.42
CA ALA A 90 -21.80 5.22 -7.77
C ALA A 90 -23.11 5.95 -8.16
N ASN A 91 -24.19 5.19 -8.24
CA ASN A 91 -25.54 5.69 -8.60
C ASN A 91 -25.72 6.16 -10.05
N LYS A 92 -24.87 5.75 -10.98
CA LYS A 92 -25.07 5.99 -12.42
C LYS A 92 -25.55 4.69 -13.08
N GLN A 93 -26.52 4.77 -13.99
CA GLN A 93 -26.74 3.69 -14.96
C GLN A 93 -25.53 3.68 -15.89
N ASN A 94 -24.77 2.61 -15.86
CA ASN A 94 -23.50 2.50 -16.57
C ASN A 94 -23.60 1.35 -17.59
N ASP A 95 -23.02 1.57 -18.77
CA ASP A 95 -22.82 0.52 -19.78
C ASP A 95 -21.49 -0.23 -19.57
N PHE A 96 -20.93 -0.19 -18.36
CA PHE A 96 -19.67 -0.82 -17.97
C PHE A 96 -19.77 -1.47 -16.58
N ILE A 97 -18.93 -2.45 -16.32
CA ILE A 97 -18.79 -3.05 -14.99
C ILE A 97 -18.02 -2.10 -14.07
N HIS A 98 -18.62 -1.75 -12.93
CA HIS A 98 -17.99 -0.90 -11.92
C HIS A 98 -17.35 -1.74 -10.80
N ILE A 99 -16.05 -1.67 -10.66
CA ILE A 99 -15.27 -2.34 -9.61
C ILE A 99 -14.59 -1.29 -8.73
N THR A 100 -14.43 -1.60 -7.46
CA THR A 100 -13.75 -0.68 -6.54
C THR A 100 -12.75 -1.38 -5.64
N THR A 101 -11.64 -0.71 -5.30
CA THR A 101 -10.67 -1.16 -4.29
C THR A 101 -10.64 -0.25 -3.07
N ILE A 102 -10.80 -0.85 -1.89
CA ILE A 102 -10.69 -0.20 -0.58
C ILE A 102 -9.27 -0.40 -0.04
N HIS A 103 -8.44 0.66 -0.06
CA HIS A 103 -7.02 0.61 0.32
C HIS A 103 -6.74 0.70 1.83
N GLY A 104 -7.73 0.67 2.67
CA GLY A 104 -7.59 0.70 4.12
C GLY A 104 -8.92 0.81 4.82
N THR A 105 -8.96 0.61 6.12
CA THR A 105 -10.19 0.66 6.92
C THR A 105 -10.90 2.00 6.77
N LYS A 106 -12.17 1.99 6.39
CA LYS A 106 -13.02 3.16 6.20
C LYS A 106 -14.23 3.11 7.11
N LYS A 107 -14.61 4.28 7.68
CA LYS A 107 -15.86 4.42 8.44
C LYS A 107 -17.09 4.53 7.52
N LYS A 108 -16.92 5.17 6.34
CA LYS A 108 -17.97 5.34 5.33
C LYS A 108 -17.77 4.29 4.26
N ILE A 109 -18.77 3.47 3.99
CA ILE A 109 -18.73 2.35 3.04
C ILE A 109 -19.81 2.42 1.96
N GLU A 110 -20.81 3.29 2.10
CA GLU A 110 -22.03 3.32 1.29
C GLU A 110 -21.73 3.42 -0.22
N ALA A 111 -20.72 4.19 -0.60
CA ALA A 111 -20.35 4.33 -2.02
C ALA A 111 -19.80 3.02 -2.61
N PHE A 112 -19.13 2.21 -1.80
CA PHE A 112 -18.54 0.95 -2.26
C PHE A 112 -19.59 -0.12 -2.51
N GLU A 113 -20.72 -0.07 -1.80
CA GLU A 113 -21.81 -1.05 -1.92
C GLU A 113 -22.56 -0.95 -3.26
N ASN A 114 -22.41 0.16 -3.98
CA ASN A 114 -23.01 0.36 -5.30
C ASN A 114 -22.11 -0.12 -6.45
N ALA A 115 -20.95 -0.70 -6.16
CA ALA A 115 -20.08 -1.31 -7.18
C ALA A 115 -20.51 -2.76 -7.45
N ASP A 116 -20.29 -3.25 -8.66
CA ASP A 116 -20.55 -4.64 -9.05
C ASP A 116 -19.63 -5.63 -8.34
N TYR A 117 -18.44 -5.16 -7.91
CA TYR A 117 -17.47 -5.93 -7.13
C TYR A 117 -16.60 -5.03 -6.27
N VAL A 118 -16.24 -5.54 -5.08
CA VAL A 118 -15.41 -4.81 -4.11
C VAL A 118 -14.15 -5.61 -3.76
N PHE A 119 -13.00 -5.06 -4.08
CA PHE A 119 -11.73 -5.51 -3.54
C PHE A 119 -11.39 -4.76 -2.25
N GLY A 120 -10.77 -5.45 -1.30
CA GLY A 120 -10.22 -4.83 -0.10
C GLY A 120 -8.78 -5.23 0.14
N ALA A 121 -7.95 -4.27 0.52
CA ALA A 121 -6.52 -4.50 0.78
C ALA A 121 -6.24 -5.38 2.01
N SER A 122 -7.27 -5.74 2.79
CA SER A 122 -7.22 -6.69 3.90
C SER A 122 -8.63 -7.16 4.24
N LYS A 123 -8.79 -8.27 4.97
CA LYS A 123 -10.08 -8.75 5.49
C LYS A 123 -10.82 -7.64 6.25
N LYS A 124 -10.10 -6.93 7.11
CA LYS A 124 -10.65 -5.82 7.91
C LYS A 124 -11.17 -4.66 7.05
N SER A 125 -10.61 -4.43 5.86
CA SER A 125 -11.05 -3.33 4.98
C SER A 125 -12.43 -3.56 4.35
N ILE A 126 -12.87 -4.83 4.22
CA ILE A 126 -14.15 -5.23 3.62
C ILE A 126 -15.10 -5.90 4.62
N GLU A 127 -14.75 -5.97 5.89
CA GLU A 127 -15.54 -6.62 6.93
C GLU A 127 -16.97 -6.08 6.97
N ASN A 128 -17.13 -4.77 6.98
CA ASN A 128 -18.42 -4.09 7.08
C ASN A 128 -19.12 -3.87 5.72
N VAL A 129 -18.52 -4.26 4.61
CA VAL A 129 -19.15 -4.17 3.28
C VAL A 129 -20.18 -5.27 3.13
N LYS A 130 -21.44 -4.91 2.89
CA LYS A 130 -22.57 -5.85 2.79
C LYS A 130 -22.59 -6.62 1.47
N SER A 131 -21.95 -6.09 0.41
CA SER A 131 -21.89 -6.75 -0.89
C SER A 131 -21.41 -8.20 -0.76
N MET A 132 -22.16 -9.14 -1.35
CA MET A 132 -21.74 -10.54 -1.46
C MET A 132 -20.62 -10.77 -2.47
N LYS A 133 -20.44 -9.82 -3.41
CA LYS A 133 -19.39 -9.87 -4.44
C LYS A 133 -18.17 -9.08 -3.98
N LYS A 134 -17.38 -9.67 -3.10
CA LYS A 134 -16.18 -9.06 -2.55
C LYS A 134 -15.08 -10.08 -2.31
N SER A 135 -13.84 -9.67 -2.42
CA SER A 135 -12.68 -10.46 -2.01
C SER A 135 -11.53 -9.57 -1.50
N VAL A 136 -10.58 -10.20 -0.85
CA VAL A 136 -9.33 -9.54 -0.46
C VAL A 136 -8.39 -9.52 -1.67
N LEU A 137 -7.78 -8.37 -1.92
CA LEU A 137 -6.71 -8.16 -2.87
C LEU A 137 -5.58 -7.47 -2.10
N GLU A 138 -4.68 -8.25 -1.56
CA GLU A 138 -3.51 -7.76 -0.87
C GLU A 138 -2.60 -7.00 -1.85
N ASN A 139 -1.73 -6.15 -1.32
CA ASN A 139 -0.68 -5.55 -2.11
C ASN A 139 0.34 -6.62 -2.56
N TRP A 140 1.19 -6.22 -3.46
CA TRP A 140 2.14 -7.07 -4.14
C TRP A 140 3.52 -6.44 -4.20
N VAL A 141 4.47 -7.24 -4.63
CA VAL A 141 5.80 -6.83 -5.06
C VAL A 141 5.79 -6.60 -6.57
N ASP A 142 6.30 -5.46 -7.01
CA ASP A 142 6.74 -5.29 -8.40
C ASP A 142 8.18 -5.83 -8.48
N GLU A 143 8.32 -7.04 -8.99
CA GLU A 143 9.59 -7.76 -9.04
C GLU A 143 10.62 -7.01 -9.88
N SER A 144 10.18 -6.28 -10.91
CA SER A 144 11.07 -5.50 -11.78
C SER A 144 11.87 -4.43 -11.02
N ARG A 145 11.33 -3.94 -9.92
CA ARG A 145 12.01 -2.97 -9.04
C ARG A 145 13.07 -3.60 -8.15
N LEU A 146 13.03 -4.91 -7.97
CA LEU A 146 13.92 -5.69 -7.10
C LEU A 146 14.84 -6.64 -7.87
N GLU A 147 14.82 -6.65 -9.21
CA GLU A 147 15.67 -7.51 -10.06
C GLU A 147 17.17 -7.39 -9.74
N LYS A 148 17.62 -6.20 -9.35
CA LYS A 148 19.02 -5.91 -9.00
C LYS A 148 19.31 -6.09 -7.51
N PHE A 149 18.32 -6.56 -6.73
CA PHE A 149 18.51 -6.73 -5.30
C PHE A 149 19.54 -7.82 -5.00
N LYS A 150 20.55 -7.46 -4.21
CA LYS A 150 21.52 -8.37 -3.62
C LYS A 150 21.66 -8.01 -2.15
N LYS A 151 21.31 -8.94 -1.26
CA LYS A 151 21.43 -8.74 0.18
C LYS A 151 22.91 -8.53 0.54
N GLY A 152 23.19 -7.43 1.24
CA GLY A 152 24.51 -7.12 1.81
C GLY A 152 24.65 -7.61 3.24
N VAL A 153 25.71 -7.15 3.93
CA VAL A 153 25.85 -7.33 5.38
C VAL A 153 24.74 -6.56 6.08
N SER A 154 23.95 -7.26 6.86
CA SER A 154 22.73 -6.73 7.48
C SER A 154 22.98 -6.39 8.94
N ASP A 155 23.13 -5.11 9.24
CA ASP A 155 23.41 -4.60 10.60
C ASP A 155 22.43 -3.50 11.05
N ARG A 156 21.53 -3.03 10.16
CA ARG A 156 20.67 -1.88 10.40
C ARG A 156 19.20 -2.27 10.43
N TYR A 157 18.49 -1.70 11.36
CA TYR A 157 17.03 -1.77 11.40
C TYR A 157 16.46 -0.58 10.66
N VAL A 158 15.39 -0.79 9.92
CA VAL A 158 14.90 0.21 8.97
C VAL A 158 13.41 0.44 9.12
N PHE A 159 13.03 1.73 9.15
CA PHE A 159 11.65 2.18 8.93
C PHE A 159 11.57 2.84 7.56
N ILE A 160 10.53 2.48 6.80
CA ILE A 160 10.18 3.13 5.53
C ILE A 160 8.72 3.53 5.54
N GLY A 161 8.44 4.82 5.42
CA GLY A 161 7.07 5.30 5.37
C GLY A 161 6.93 6.80 5.51
N ARG A 162 5.71 7.30 5.31
CA ARG A 162 5.40 8.70 5.56
C ARG A 162 5.54 9.00 7.06
N LEU A 163 6.19 10.11 7.40
CA LEU A 163 6.33 10.54 8.79
C LEU A 163 5.05 11.23 9.26
N GLU A 164 3.97 10.44 9.38
CA GLU A 164 2.63 10.86 9.76
C GLU A 164 2.15 10.12 11.03
N PRO A 165 1.20 10.70 11.80
CA PRO A 165 0.70 10.07 13.03
C PRO A 165 0.23 8.63 12.83
N VAL A 166 -0.46 8.33 11.72
CA VAL A 166 -0.98 6.98 11.45
C VAL A 166 0.11 5.92 11.28
N LYS A 167 1.30 6.30 10.80
CA LYS A 167 2.48 5.43 10.68
C LYS A 167 3.30 5.35 11.97
N ASN A 168 3.05 6.28 12.88
CA ASN A 168 3.58 6.39 14.23
C ASN A 168 5.11 6.16 14.34
N PRO A 169 5.94 6.85 13.54
CA PRO A 169 7.39 6.74 13.65
C PRO A 169 7.90 7.17 15.03
N MET A 170 7.15 8.02 15.75
CA MET A 170 7.50 8.44 17.11
C MET A 170 7.48 7.28 18.12
N ARG A 171 6.56 6.32 17.97
CA ARG A 171 6.57 5.07 18.76
C ARG A 171 7.90 4.35 18.63
N LEU A 172 8.38 4.18 17.40
CA LEU A 172 9.65 3.53 17.11
C LEU A 172 10.83 4.29 17.70
N VAL A 173 10.91 5.59 17.48
CA VAL A 173 12.03 6.42 17.98
C VAL A 173 12.08 6.43 19.51
N LYS A 174 10.93 6.48 20.18
CA LYS A 174 10.85 6.37 21.65
C LYS A 174 11.33 5.02 22.16
N ALA A 175 10.90 3.92 21.54
CA ALA A 175 11.31 2.57 21.90
C ALA A 175 12.82 2.35 21.66
N TRP A 176 13.41 3.05 20.69
CA TRP A 176 14.84 2.86 20.32
C TRP A 176 15.85 3.36 21.34
N LYS A 177 15.43 4.11 22.35
CA LYS A 177 16.35 4.60 23.43
C LYS A 177 17.19 3.47 24.04
N ASN A 178 16.57 2.34 24.30
CA ASN A 178 17.19 1.21 24.98
C ASN A 178 17.74 0.14 24.03
N ILE A 179 17.52 0.28 22.72
CA ILE A 179 17.97 -0.70 21.72
C ILE A 179 19.42 -0.41 21.31
N PRO A 180 20.35 -1.38 21.40
CA PRO A 180 21.79 -1.16 21.13
C PRO A 180 22.15 -1.30 19.64
N HIS A 181 21.24 -0.94 18.73
CA HIS A 181 21.42 -1.10 17.30
C HIS A 181 21.23 0.21 16.52
N GLN A 182 21.68 0.24 15.28
CA GLN A 182 21.46 1.36 14.34
C GLN A 182 20.05 1.31 13.76
N LEU A 183 19.40 2.46 13.71
CA LEU A 183 18.09 2.65 13.06
C LEU A 183 18.21 3.67 11.94
N GLU A 184 17.75 3.31 10.76
CA GLU A 184 17.57 4.23 9.64
C GLU A 184 16.08 4.49 9.39
N ILE A 185 15.73 5.78 9.29
CA ILE A 185 14.36 6.22 9.05
C ILE A 185 14.29 6.86 7.67
N TYR A 186 13.59 6.20 6.75
CA TYR A 186 13.34 6.67 5.39
C TYR A 186 11.92 7.19 5.26
N GLY A 187 11.79 8.40 4.75
CA GLY A 187 10.53 9.06 4.46
C GLY A 187 10.52 10.52 4.85
N GLN A 188 9.41 11.18 4.54
CA GLN A 188 9.13 12.58 4.82
C GLN A 188 7.69 12.70 5.37
N GLY A 189 7.42 13.80 6.08
CA GLY A 189 6.09 14.06 6.59
C GLY A 189 6.06 15.07 7.74
N MET A 190 4.87 15.33 8.24
CA MET A 190 4.63 16.38 9.23
C MET A 190 5.35 16.16 10.57
N LEU A 191 5.73 14.92 10.91
CA LEU A 191 6.43 14.58 12.15
C LEU A 191 7.96 14.71 12.05
N GLU A 192 8.51 15.10 10.89
CA GLU A 192 9.96 15.10 10.66
C GLU A 192 10.72 15.97 11.68
N ASN A 193 10.25 17.18 11.92
CA ASN A 193 10.90 18.10 12.88
C ASN A 193 10.77 17.60 14.31
N GLU A 194 9.61 17.03 14.70
CA GLU A 194 9.39 16.45 16.02
C GLU A 194 10.35 15.30 16.28
N ILE A 195 10.53 14.42 15.30
CA ILE A 195 11.47 13.29 15.38
C ILE A 195 12.91 13.79 15.50
N LYS A 196 13.33 14.75 14.67
CA LYS A 196 14.69 15.34 14.72
C LYS A 196 14.99 15.95 16.09
N ASN A 197 14.04 16.70 16.64
CA ASN A 197 14.19 17.30 17.97
C ASN A 197 14.29 16.24 19.06
N PHE A 198 13.42 15.22 19.01
CA PHE A 198 13.49 14.12 19.98
C PHE A 198 14.82 13.37 19.94
N ILE A 199 15.35 13.08 18.76
CA ILE A 199 16.66 12.42 18.57
C ILE A 199 17.77 13.27 19.20
N LYS A 200 17.77 14.57 18.94
CA LYS A 200 18.75 15.52 19.48
C LYS A 200 18.68 15.64 21.00
N ASP A 201 17.48 15.88 21.54
CA ASP A 201 17.25 16.14 22.95
C ASP A 201 17.57 14.90 23.82
N ASN A 202 17.44 13.70 23.25
CA ASN A 202 17.75 12.44 23.92
C ASN A 202 19.14 11.87 23.56
N LYS A 203 19.97 12.63 22.84
CA LYS A 203 21.34 12.24 22.42
C LYS A 203 21.39 10.91 21.65
N LEU A 204 20.43 10.70 20.76
CA LEU A 204 20.30 9.47 19.96
C LEU A 204 20.88 9.58 18.55
N SER A 205 21.55 10.68 18.21
CA SER A 205 22.04 10.96 16.85
C SER A 205 23.08 9.96 16.34
N ASP A 206 23.76 9.25 17.23
CA ASP A 206 24.69 8.18 16.85
C ASP A 206 23.99 6.86 16.51
N LYS A 207 22.78 6.64 17.05
CA LYS A 207 21.99 5.43 16.84
C LYS A 207 20.90 5.57 15.78
N ILE A 208 20.29 6.75 15.62
CA ILE A 208 19.15 6.97 14.75
C ILE A 208 19.51 7.96 13.66
N LYS A 209 19.39 7.53 12.41
CA LYS A 209 19.67 8.36 11.23
C LYS A 209 18.39 8.65 10.46
N MET A 210 18.12 9.94 10.23
CA MET A 210 17.05 10.41 9.35
C MET A 210 17.60 10.47 7.92
N MET A 211 17.18 9.55 7.06
CA MET A 211 17.74 9.37 5.71
C MET A 211 16.99 10.18 4.64
N GLY A 212 15.80 10.73 5.00
CA GLY A 212 14.95 11.40 4.02
C GLY A 212 14.27 10.42 3.06
N SER A 213 13.95 10.89 1.85
CA SER A 213 13.31 10.04 0.82
C SER A 213 14.37 9.39 -0.06
N GLU A 214 14.32 8.07 -0.20
CA GLU A 214 15.15 7.31 -1.13
C GLU A 214 14.23 6.57 -2.13
N PRO A 215 14.26 6.90 -3.42
CA PRO A 215 13.42 6.26 -4.43
C PRO A 215 13.89 4.84 -4.80
N ASP A 216 15.18 4.54 -4.62
CA ASP A 216 15.74 3.23 -4.91
C ASP A 216 15.63 2.31 -3.69
N LEU A 217 14.59 1.49 -3.71
CA LEU A 217 14.30 0.52 -2.65
C LEU A 217 15.43 -0.51 -2.46
N ASN A 218 16.19 -0.85 -3.53
CA ASN A 218 17.31 -1.79 -3.42
C ASN A 218 18.40 -1.26 -2.48
N LYS A 219 18.69 0.05 -2.54
CA LYS A 219 19.66 0.68 -1.63
C LYS A 219 19.22 0.59 -0.18
N VAL A 220 17.93 0.79 0.07
CA VAL A 220 17.36 0.76 1.43
C VAL A 220 17.37 -0.66 1.98
N LEU A 221 16.88 -1.63 1.21
CA LEU A 221 16.74 -3.01 1.65
C LEU A 221 18.09 -3.78 1.72
N LYS A 222 19.09 -3.37 0.93
CA LYS A 222 20.37 -4.08 0.79
C LYS A 222 21.03 -4.44 2.14
N ASN A 223 21.02 -3.50 3.08
CA ASN A 223 21.68 -3.63 4.37
C ASN A 223 20.67 -3.71 5.53
N ALA A 224 19.40 -3.89 5.25
CA ALA A 224 18.38 -4.00 6.28
C ALA A 224 18.45 -5.37 6.97
N LYS A 225 18.65 -5.39 8.28
CA LYS A 225 18.55 -6.56 9.12
C LYS A 225 17.09 -6.94 9.36
N ALA A 226 16.25 -5.94 9.61
CA ALA A 226 14.81 -6.10 9.67
C ALA A 226 14.11 -4.78 9.31
N ILE A 227 12.85 -4.89 8.86
CA ILE A 227 11.95 -3.74 8.66
C ILE A 227 11.01 -3.62 9.86
N LEU A 228 10.78 -2.38 10.30
CA LEU A 228 9.98 -2.05 11.48
C LEU A 228 8.74 -1.24 11.05
N ILE A 229 7.55 -1.72 11.40
CA ILE A 229 6.27 -1.11 11.04
C ILE A 229 5.47 -0.78 12.32
N PRO A 230 5.67 0.42 12.92
CA PRO A 230 5.06 0.81 14.20
C PRO A 230 3.64 1.39 14.06
N SER A 231 2.96 1.16 12.95
CA SER A 231 1.75 1.86 12.55
C SER A 231 0.56 1.63 13.48
N ASP A 232 -0.30 2.65 13.64
CA ASP A 232 -1.58 2.52 14.35
C ASP A 232 -2.66 1.88 13.46
N ARG A 233 -2.55 2.07 12.15
CA ARG A 233 -3.46 1.48 11.16
C ARG A 233 -2.75 1.27 9.84
N GLU A 234 -3.02 0.12 9.25
CA GLU A 234 -2.63 -0.24 7.89
C GLU A 234 -3.80 -0.90 7.15
N GLY A 235 -3.67 -1.03 5.85
CA GLY A 235 -4.41 -2.00 5.05
C GLY A 235 -3.48 -3.15 4.72
N SER A 236 -2.69 -2.95 3.67
CA SER A 236 -1.69 -3.89 3.16
C SER A 236 -0.49 -3.05 2.70
N PRO A 237 0.48 -2.76 3.57
CA PRO A 237 1.61 -1.90 3.21
C PRO A 237 2.57 -2.61 2.25
N LYS A 238 2.95 -1.94 1.17
CA LYS A 238 3.86 -2.52 0.15
C LYS A 238 5.19 -2.96 0.73
N ILE A 239 5.76 -2.18 1.64
CA ILE A 239 7.04 -2.49 2.26
C ILE A 239 7.06 -3.84 2.99
N LEU A 240 5.92 -4.33 3.49
CA LEU A 240 5.81 -5.67 4.07
C LEU A 240 6.18 -6.73 3.03
N PHE A 241 5.53 -6.69 1.87
CA PHE A 241 5.75 -7.67 0.80
C PHE A 241 7.13 -7.52 0.17
N GLU A 242 7.58 -6.29 -0.05
CA GLU A 242 8.91 -5.98 -0.60
C GLU A 242 10.03 -6.52 0.30
N ALA A 243 9.91 -6.35 1.63
CA ALA A 243 10.86 -6.90 2.60
C ALA A 243 10.83 -8.43 2.63
N LEU A 244 9.65 -9.03 2.71
CA LEU A 244 9.51 -10.49 2.75
C LEU A 244 9.98 -11.14 1.43
N TYR A 245 9.73 -10.52 0.28
CA TYR A 245 10.27 -10.97 -1.01
C TYR A 245 11.81 -10.99 -1.03
N CYS A 246 12.42 -10.00 -0.39
CA CYS A 246 13.88 -9.91 -0.20
C CYS A 246 14.40 -10.77 0.96
N LYS A 247 13.56 -11.60 1.57
CA LYS A 247 13.89 -12.45 2.74
C LYS A 247 14.39 -11.63 3.94
N ILE A 248 13.77 -10.46 4.17
CA ILE A 248 14.08 -9.58 5.29
C ILE A 248 12.94 -9.73 6.33
N PRO A 249 13.23 -10.07 7.60
CA PRO A 249 12.24 -10.12 8.66
C PRO A 249 11.54 -8.78 8.86
N VAL A 250 10.26 -8.85 9.24
CA VAL A 250 9.43 -7.67 9.52
C VAL A 250 8.86 -7.77 10.92
N PHE A 251 9.05 -6.74 11.74
CA PHE A 251 8.40 -6.58 13.05
C PHE A 251 7.34 -5.49 12.96
N SER A 252 6.15 -5.78 13.42
CA SER A 252 5.02 -4.89 13.23
C SER A 252 4.05 -4.88 14.40
N THR A 253 3.29 -3.82 14.49
CA THR A 253 2.02 -3.84 15.21
C THR A 253 1.00 -4.72 14.50
N SER A 254 0.08 -5.34 15.25
CA SER A 254 -0.97 -6.24 14.76
C SER A 254 -2.13 -5.48 14.09
N VAL A 255 -1.85 -4.90 12.92
CA VAL A 255 -2.82 -4.08 12.16
C VAL A 255 -2.85 -4.48 10.67
N GLY A 256 -3.99 -4.28 10.03
CA GLY A 256 -4.16 -4.58 8.59
C GLY A 256 -3.97 -6.05 8.27
N VAL A 257 -3.11 -6.35 7.29
CA VAL A 257 -2.78 -7.71 6.83
C VAL A 257 -1.73 -8.41 7.70
N MET A 258 -1.02 -7.68 8.61
CA MET A 258 0.08 -8.24 9.37
C MET A 258 -0.27 -9.52 10.14
N PRO A 259 -1.42 -9.58 10.88
CA PRO A 259 -1.79 -10.80 11.61
C PRO A 259 -2.11 -12.01 10.72
N ASP A 260 -2.42 -11.77 9.43
CA ASP A 260 -2.70 -12.86 8.48
C ASP A 260 -1.40 -13.48 7.92
N LEU A 261 -0.25 -12.78 8.04
CA LEU A 261 1.02 -13.18 7.42
C LEU A 261 2.15 -13.41 8.42
N LEU A 262 2.31 -12.54 9.42
CA LEU A 262 3.45 -12.60 10.34
C LEU A 262 3.14 -13.51 11.54
N SER A 263 4.17 -14.19 12.02
CA SER A 263 4.10 -14.97 13.27
C SER A 263 3.91 -14.05 14.49
N SER A 264 3.43 -14.61 15.58
CA SER A 264 3.27 -13.91 16.87
C SER A 264 4.59 -13.31 17.39
N ASP A 265 5.73 -13.92 17.06
CA ASP A 265 7.05 -13.41 17.44
C ASP A 265 7.40 -12.06 16.77
N CYS A 266 6.76 -11.75 15.66
CA CYS A 266 6.95 -10.52 14.88
C CYS A 266 5.85 -9.49 15.10
N LEU A 267 4.87 -9.77 15.98
CA LEU A 267 3.69 -8.96 16.18
C LEU A 267 3.51 -8.51 17.63
N CYS A 268 2.96 -7.30 17.79
CA CYS A 268 2.52 -6.79 19.09
C CYS A 268 1.23 -5.97 18.97
N ALA A 269 0.61 -5.66 20.10
CA ALA A 269 -0.51 -4.70 20.11
C ALA A 269 -0.04 -3.30 19.64
N PRO A 270 -0.96 -2.49 19.04
CA PRO A 270 -0.60 -1.17 18.50
C PRO A 270 -0.51 -0.08 19.59
N ASP A 271 0.22 -0.35 20.64
CA ASP A 271 0.54 0.58 21.73
C ASP A 271 2.05 0.68 21.95
N ASN A 272 2.49 1.68 22.73
CA ASN A 272 3.91 1.97 22.87
C ASN A 272 4.64 0.92 23.73
N GLU A 273 4.02 0.43 24.77
CA GLU A 273 4.60 -0.51 25.71
C GLU A 273 4.82 -1.88 25.06
N SER A 274 3.77 -2.42 24.41
CA SER A 274 3.84 -3.69 23.69
C SER A 274 4.88 -3.64 22.57
N PHE A 275 4.96 -2.52 21.83
CA PHE A 275 5.93 -2.37 20.76
C PHE A 275 7.37 -2.32 21.27
N GLN A 276 7.63 -1.55 22.34
CA GLN A 276 8.94 -1.50 22.97
C GLN A 276 9.34 -2.88 23.51
N HIS A 277 8.47 -3.56 24.23
CA HIS A 277 8.71 -4.89 24.78
C HIS A 277 9.02 -5.91 23.67
N MET A 278 8.30 -5.89 22.56
CA MET A 278 8.60 -6.76 21.42
C MET A 278 10.01 -6.49 20.88
N LEU A 279 10.40 -5.25 20.65
CA LEU A 279 11.74 -4.93 20.13
C LEU A 279 12.84 -5.37 21.09
N GLU A 280 12.73 -5.07 22.39
CA GLU A 280 13.74 -5.42 23.41
C GLU A 280 13.96 -6.94 23.52
N ASN A 281 12.91 -7.73 23.32
CA ASN A 281 12.98 -9.19 23.48
C ASN A 281 13.26 -9.95 22.19
N LYS A 282 12.79 -9.46 21.03
CA LYS A 282 12.80 -10.22 19.77
C LYS A 282 13.92 -9.82 18.81
N LEU A 283 14.47 -8.60 18.91
CA LEU A 283 15.53 -8.19 17.98
C LEU A 283 16.85 -8.97 18.18
N LYS A 284 17.07 -9.56 19.33
CA LYS A 284 18.22 -10.47 19.57
C LYS A 284 18.11 -11.79 18.78
N ASP A 285 16.89 -12.23 18.47
CA ASP A 285 16.58 -13.49 17.82
C ASP A 285 16.28 -13.33 16.31
N VAL A 286 16.63 -12.20 15.70
CA VAL A 286 16.31 -11.87 14.29
C VAL A 286 16.78 -12.96 13.32
N ASP A 287 17.95 -13.52 13.54
CA ASP A 287 18.52 -14.54 12.66
C ASP A 287 17.73 -15.86 12.75
N LEU A 288 17.25 -16.24 13.94
CA LEU A 288 16.35 -17.37 14.13
C LEU A 288 14.97 -17.11 13.49
N ILE A 289 14.43 -15.91 13.68
CA ILE A 289 13.18 -15.48 13.04
C ILE A 289 13.32 -15.52 11.52
N HIS A 290 14.45 -15.10 10.97
CA HIS A 290 14.72 -15.20 9.55
C HIS A 290 14.67 -16.65 9.05
N GLN A 291 15.28 -17.59 9.78
CA GLN A 291 15.27 -19.01 9.44
C GLN A 291 13.85 -19.60 9.52
N ASN A 292 13.06 -19.22 10.51
CA ASN A 292 11.69 -19.70 10.69
C ASN A 292 10.70 -19.15 9.64
N ASN A 293 11.04 -18.08 8.95
CA ASN A 293 10.17 -17.40 7.97
C ASN A 293 10.36 -17.89 6.52
N VAL A 294 11.07 -18.98 6.28
CA VAL A 294 11.37 -19.47 4.91
C VAL A 294 10.08 -19.72 4.13
N ASP A 295 9.11 -20.41 4.72
CA ASP A 295 7.83 -20.70 4.06
C ASP A 295 7.03 -19.43 3.74
N LEU A 296 7.08 -18.42 4.62
CA LEU A 296 6.46 -17.12 4.38
C LEU A 296 7.12 -16.38 3.21
N TYR A 297 8.45 -16.44 3.08
CA TYR A 297 9.16 -15.83 1.96
C TYR A 297 8.79 -16.48 0.63
N GLU A 298 8.70 -17.80 0.58
CA GLU A 298 8.28 -18.52 -0.63
C GLU A 298 6.78 -18.29 -0.94
N LEU A 299 5.93 -18.19 0.08
CA LEU A 299 4.53 -17.79 -0.08
C LEU A 299 4.42 -16.41 -0.76
N VAL A 300 5.21 -15.42 -0.31
CA VAL A 300 5.19 -14.08 -0.90
C VAL A 300 5.64 -14.11 -2.35
N LYS A 301 6.71 -14.82 -2.67
CA LYS A 301 7.20 -14.99 -4.04
C LYS A 301 6.20 -15.69 -4.95
N SER A 302 5.45 -16.66 -4.44
CA SER A 302 4.52 -17.45 -5.24
C SER A 302 3.14 -16.81 -5.40
N LYS A 303 2.67 -15.96 -4.48
CA LYS A 303 1.31 -15.44 -4.49
C LYS A 303 1.19 -13.92 -4.55
N PHE A 304 2.17 -13.18 -4.03
CA PHE A 304 2.05 -11.74 -3.85
C PHE A 304 2.95 -10.94 -4.79
N THR A 305 3.11 -11.41 -6.02
CA THR A 305 3.78 -10.65 -7.09
C THR A 305 2.75 -9.84 -7.88
N LEU A 306 3.20 -8.76 -8.52
CA LEU A 306 2.35 -7.91 -9.35
C LEU A 306 1.63 -8.73 -10.43
N LYS A 307 2.36 -9.63 -11.11
CA LYS A 307 1.81 -10.46 -12.17
C LYS A 307 0.66 -11.35 -11.67
N GLN A 308 0.82 -11.98 -10.53
CA GLN A 308 -0.18 -12.89 -9.97
C GLN A 308 -1.42 -12.14 -9.46
N GLN A 309 -1.22 -11.04 -8.74
CA GLN A 309 -2.33 -10.22 -8.25
C GLN A 309 -3.08 -9.54 -9.41
N CYS A 310 -2.38 -9.12 -10.47
CA CYS A 310 -3.00 -8.61 -11.68
C CYS A 310 -3.85 -9.68 -12.37
N ALA A 311 -3.36 -10.91 -12.49
CA ALA A 311 -4.11 -12.03 -13.07
C ALA A 311 -5.41 -12.33 -12.29
N GLU A 312 -5.37 -12.23 -10.95
CA GLU A 312 -6.56 -12.39 -10.12
C GLU A 312 -7.60 -11.28 -10.39
N VAL A 313 -7.16 -10.03 -10.49
CA VAL A 313 -8.02 -8.90 -10.83
C VAL A 313 -8.65 -9.09 -12.22
N ILE A 314 -7.87 -9.49 -13.22
CA ILE A 314 -8.37 -9.73 -14.59
C ILE A 314 -9.38 -10.88 -14.63
N ARG A 315 -9.16 -11.94 -13.84
CA ARG A 315 -10.12 -13.06 -13.74
C ARG A 315 -11.48 -12.58 -13.24
N VAL A 316 -11.50 -11.70 -12.23
CA VAL A 316 -12.76 -11.11 -11.73
C VAL A 316 -13.43 -10.25 -12.80
N TYR A 317 -12.67 -9.44 -13.56
CA TYR A 317 -13.23 -8.64 -14.65
C TYR A 317 -13.91 -9.51 -15.70
N GLN A 318 -13.21 -10.55 -16.17
CA GLN A 318 -13.73 -11.47 -17.17
C GLN A 318 -14.97 -12.22 -16.70
N ALA A 319 -14.98 -12.66 -15.43
CA ALA A 319 -16.13 -13.36 -14.85
C ALA A 319 -17.36 -12.47 -14.70
N LEU A 320 -17.21 -11.17 -14.54
CA LEU A 320 -18.32 -10.22 -14.49
C LEU A 320 -18.83 -9.87 -15.90
N LEU A 321 -17.94 -9.66 -16.87
CA LEU A 321 -18.30 -9.38 -18.26
C LEU A 321 -19.06 -10.53 -18.87
N SER A 322 -18.63 -11.79 -18.65
CA SER A 322 -19.35 -12.97 -19.17
C SER A 322 -20.74 -13.18 -18.60
N LYS A 323 -21.08 -12.56 -17.48
CA LYS A 323 -22.44 -12.60 -16.88
C LYS A 323 -23.34 -11.44 -17.34
N ALA A 324 -22.72 -10.40 -17.90
CA ALA A 324 -23.44 -9.23 -18.39
C ALA A 324 -23.76 -9.32 -19.90
N SER A 325 -23.06 -10.21 -20.62
CA SER A 325 -23.34 -10.63 -22.00
C SER A 325 -24.44 -11.67 -22.05
#